data_28d3f17e160f49223296298c0653d4eb
#
_entry.id   28d3f17e160f49223296298c0653d4eb
#
_cell.length_a   1.000
_cell.length_b   1.000
_cell.length_c   1.000
_cell.angle_alpha   90.00
_cell.angle_beta   90.00
_cell.angle_gamma   90.00
#
_symmetry.space_group_name_H-M   'P 1'
#
loop_
_entity.id
_entity.type
_entity.pdbx_description
1 polymer ?
#
loop_
_entity_poly.entity_id
_entity_poly.type
_entity_poly.pdbx_seq_one_letter_code
_entity_poly.pdbx_strand_id
1 'polypeptide(L)'
;MRITRRLEFDSGHRIPDHQSQCRHLHGHRYAIEITLQGDIIRQAGSPMNGMVMDFSDIKTLAKQNLVDAWDHAFLVWRGDSDLLSFLESLPGHKTIVLEVVPTAENLAALAFDLLDRVYR
;
A
#
# COMPACT_ATOMS: atom_id res chain seq x y z
N MET A 1 -10.09 -21.55 3.04
CA MET A 1 -9.54 -20.88 4.23
C MET A 1 -9.07 -19.49 3.84
N ARG A 2 -9.40 -18.50 4.63
CA ARG A 2 -8.91 -17.13 4.47
C ARG A 2 -8.05 -16.76 5.67
N ILE A 3 -6.91 -16.11 5.38
CA ILE A 3 -6.01 -15.58 6.40
C ILE A 3 -5.79 -14.10 6.14
N THR A 4 -5.61 -13.32 7.19
CA THR A 4 -5.42 -11.86 7.07
C THR A 4 -4.18 -11.41 7.85
N ARG A 5 -3.34 -10.62 7.21
CA ARG A 5 -2.21 -9.94 7.84
C ARG A 5 -2.42 -8.43 7.74
N ARG A 6 -2.28 -7.75 8.87
CA ARG A 6 -2.36 -6.29 8.96
C ARG A 6 -0.95 -5.70 9.05
N LEU A 7 -0.69 -4.67 8.25
CA LEU A 7 0.54 -3.88 8.29
C LEU A 7 0.17 -2.41 8.38
N GLU A 8 1.05 -1.60 8.98
CA GLU A 8 0.84 -0.17 9.11
C GLU A 8 2.02 0.60 8.53
N PHE A 9 1.75 1.79 8.04
CA PHE A 9 2.76 2.73 7.55
C PHE A 9 2.21 4.15 7.60
N ASP A 10 3.11 5.12 7.55
CA ASP A 10 2.75 6.54 7.53
C ASP A 10 2.97 7.10 6.13
N SER A 11 1.99 7.87 5.64
CA SER A 11 2.10 8.48 4.32
C SER A 11 1.30 9.76 4.25
N GLY A 12 1.71 10.67 3.36
CA GLY A 12 1.02 11.91 3.13
C GLY A 12 0.23 11.90 1.83
N HIS A 13 -0.80 12.71 1.77
CA HIS A 13 -1.60 12.93 0.56
C HIS A 13 -2.44 14.20 0.65
N ARG A 14 -3.06 14.55 -0.46
CA ARG A 14 -4.24 15.40 -0.50
C ARG A 14 -5.18 14.91 -1.60
N ILE A 15 -6.46 15.29 -1.46
CA ILE A 15 -7.46 15.06 -2.50
C ILE A 15 -7.75 16.44 -3.09
N PRO A 16 -7.19 16.79 -4.25
CA PRO A 16 -7.10 18.18 -4.71
C PRO A 16 -8.44 18.85 -4.93
N ASP A 17 -9.45 18.10 -5.36
CA ASP A 17 -10.78 18.65 -5.64
C ASP A 17 -11.78 18.50 -4.49
N HIS A 18 -11.29 18.05 -3.33
CA HIS A 18 -12.15 17.90 -2.15
C HIS A 18 -12.61 19.26 -1.63
N GLN A 19 -13.87 19.35 -1.19
CA GLN A 19 -14.45 20.61 -0.73
C GLN A 19 -14.22 20.91 0.75
N SER A 20 -13.58 20.00 1.50
CA SER A 20 -13.32 20.14 2.93
C SER A 20 -11.86 19.86 3.23
N GLN A 21 -11.57 19.30 4.39
CA GLN A 21 -10.22 19.16 4.96
C GLN A 21 -9.26 18.33 4.11
N CYS A 22 -9.74 17.34 3.38
CA CYS A 22 -8.86 16.44 2.61
C CYS A 22 -8.15 17.11 1.44
N ARG A 23 -8.55 18.34 1.06
CA ARG A 23 -7.84 19.13 0.03
C ARG A 23 -6.50 19.68 0.53
N HIS A 24 -6.31 19.74 1.84
CA HIS A 24 -5.07 20.21 2.44
C HIS A 24 -4.01 19.09 2.47
N LEU A 25 -2.75 19.49 2.45
CA LEU A 25 -1.65 18.55 2.64
C LEU A 25 -1.72 17.98 4.06
N HIS A 26 -1.78 16.68 4.18
CA HIS A 26 -1.86 16.02 5.48
C HIS A 26 -1.33 14.59 5.39
N GLY A 27 -1.19 13.94 6.52
CA GLY A 27 -0.76 12.56 6.58
C GLY A 27 -1.64 11.72 7.49
N HIS A 28 -1.50 10.41 7.32
CA HIS A 28 -2.19 9.41 8.13
C HIS A 28 -1.26 8.28 8.49
N ARG A 29 -1.60 7.61 9.60
CA ARG A 29 -1.17 6.24 9.82
C ARG A 29 -2.09 5.33 9.05
N TYR A 30 -1.62 4.81 7.93
CA TYR A 30 -2.38 3.85 7.14
C TYR A 30 -2.28 2.45 7.71
N ALA A 31 -3.36 1.72 7.63
CA ALA A 31 -3.36 0.28 7.89
C ALA A 31 -3.82 -0.42 6.62
N ILE A 32 -3.05 -1.43 6.22
CA ILE A 32 -3.43 -2.31 5.11
C ILE A 32 -3.71 -3.70 5.67
N GLU A 33 -4.85 -4.25 5.32
CA GLU A 33 -5.21 -5.63 5.64
C GLU A 33 -5.15 -6.45 4.37
N ILE A 34 -4.30 -7.47 4.38
CA ILE A 34 -4.08 -8.35 3.24
C ILE A 34 -4.73 -9.68 3.57
N THR A 35 -5.79 -10.01 2.83
CA THR A 35 -6.51 -11.26 2.98
C THR A 35 -6.19 -12.17 1.81
N LEU A 36 -5.67 -13.35 2.11
CA LEU A 36 -5.38 -14.40 1.14
C LEU A 36 -6.34 -15.57 1.33
N GLN A 37 -6.77 -16.15 0.23
CA GLN A 37 -7.59 -17.34 0.22
C GLN A 37 -6.84 -18.49 -0.42
N GLY A 38 -6.85 -19.65 0.20
CA GLY A 38 -6.22 -20.85 -0.31
C GLY A 38 -6.52 -22.06 0.54
N ASP A 39 -5.97 -23.20 0.12
CA ASP A 39 -6.07 -24.43 0.87
C ASP A 39 -4.98 -24.52 1.92
N ILE A 40 -5.29 -25.19 3.03
CA ILE A 40 -4.28 -25.49 4.04
C ILE A 40 -3.30 -26.51 3.45
N ILE A 41 -2.01 -26.20 3.51
CA ILE A 41 -0.96 -27.12 3.07
C ILE A 41 -0.92 -28.31 4.01
N ARG A 42 -1.00 -29.50 3.45
CA ARG A 42 -0.93 -30.75 4.22
C ARG A 42 0.24 -31.57 3.71
N GLN A 43 1.40 -31.29 4.27
CA GLN A 43 2.64 -31.91 3.89
C GLN A 43 3.50 -32.15 5.16
N ALA A 44 3.44 -33.35 5.69
CA ALA A 44 4.21 -33.71 6.87
C ALA A 44 5.70 -33.47 6.67
N GLY A 45 6.35 -32.83 7.65
CA GLY A 45 7.75 -32.49 7.60
C GLY A 45 8.07 -31.19 6.89
N SER A 46 7.13 -30.58 6.18
CA SER A 46 7.27 -29.25 5.60
C SER A 46 7.10 -28.19 6.70
N PRO A 47 7.92 -27.12 6.71
CA PRO A 47 7.73 -25.99 7.62
C PRO A 47 6.40 -25.26 7.35
N MET A 48 5.81 -25.44 6.18
CA MET A 48 4.54 -24.84 5.78
C MET A 48 3.31 -25.72 6.12
N ASN A 49 3.53 -26.91 6.66
CA ASN A 49 2.44 -27.84 6.98
C ASN A 49 1.44 -27.21 7.95
N GLY A 50 0.18 -27.19 7.57
CA GLY A 50 -0.90 -26.60 8.37
C GLY A 50 -1.18 -25.13 8.09
N MET A 51 -0.51 -24.53 7.11
CA MET A 51 -0.65 -23.11 6.74
C MET A 51 -1.26 -22.95 5.36
N VAL A 52 -1.92 -21.83 5.13
CA VAL A 52 -2.19 -21.33 3.77
C VAL A 52 -0.91 -20.66 3.23
N MET A 53 -0.34 -19.77 4.03
CA MET A 53 0.95 -19.13 3.81
C MET A 53 1.48 -18.65 5.16
N ASP A 54 2.79 -18.62 5.33
CA ASP A 54 3.41 -18.08 6.54
C ASP A 54 3.14 -16.57 6.63
N PHE A 55 2.63 -16.11 7.78
CA PHE A 55 2.37 -14.68 8.01
C PHE A 55 3.62 -13.83 7.86
N SER A 56 4.80 -14.35 8.17
CA SER A 56 6.06 -13.65 7.97
C SER A 56 6.36 -13.43 6.49
N ASP A 57 6.03 -14.39 5.64
CA ASP A 57 6.20 -14.28 4.19
C ASP A 57 5.22 -13.26 3.61
N ILE A 58 3.97 -13.26 4.09
CA ILE A 58 2.98 -12.24 3.69
C ILE A 58 3.54 -10.85 3.99
N LYS A 59 4.06 -10.65 5.19
CA LYS A 59 4.66 -9.37 5.62
C LYS A 59 5.85 -8.98 4.75
N THR A 60 6.79 -9.88 4.56
CA THR A 60 8.03 -9.60 3.81
C THR A 60 7.73 -9.19 2.38
N LEU A 61 6.88 -9.94 1.71
CA LEU A 61 6.50 -9.66 0.32
C LEU A 61 5.72 -8.36 0.19
N ALA A 62 4.81 -8.08 1.11
CA ALA A 62 4.06 -6.83 1.11
C ALA A 62 4.97 -5.62 1.35
N LYS A 63 5.93 -5.74 2.26
CA LYS A 63 6.89 -4.67 2.52
C LYS A 63 7.76 -4.39 1.30
N GLN A 64 8.32 -5.42 0.68
CA GLN A 64 9.19 -5.26 -0.48
C GLN A 64 8.48 -4.69 -1.69
N ASN A 65 7.21 -5.01 -1.87
CA ASN A 65 6.46 -4.68 -3.09
C ASN A 65 5.51 -3.48 -2.96
N LEU A 66 5.25 -3.01 -1.76
CA LEU A 66 4.32 -1.91 -1.55
C LEU A 66 4.71 -1.02 -0.37
N VAL A 67 4.74 -1.58 0.84
CA VAL A 67 4.79 -0.77 2.07
C VAL A 67 6.06 0.06 2.14
N ASP A 68 7.23 -0.49 1.82
CA ASP A 68 8.50 0.24 1.89
C ASP A 68 8.54 1.42 0.90
N ALA A 69 7.87 1.31 -0.24
CA ALA A 69 7.76 2.40 -1.20
C ALA A 69 6.83 3.52 -0.72
N TRP A 70 5.73 3.16 -0.09
CA TRP A 70 4.70 4.13 0.32
C TRP A 70 4.95 4.72 1.71
N ASP A 71 5.68 4.01 2.57
CA ASP A 71 5.97 4.47 3.93
C ASP A 71 6.88 5.71 3.90
N HIS A 72 6.47 6.75 4.63
CA HIS A 72 7.13 8.05 4.66
C HIS A 72 7.23 8.73 3.28
N ALA A 73 6.35 8.35 2.35
CA ALA A 73 6.23 9.00 1.06
C ALA A 73 5.06 9.99 1.03
N PHE A 74 5.07 10.89 0.07
CA PHE A 74 3.89 11.67 -0.28
C PHE A 74 3.27 11.07 -1.55
N LEU A 75 2.02 10.66 -1.46
CA LEU A 75 1.28 10.05 -2.56
C LEU A 75 0.55 11.16 -3.32
N VAL A 76 0.93 11.38 -4.56
CA VAL A 76 0.41 12.49 -5.36
C VAL A 76 -0.17 12.00 -6.67
N TRP A 77 -1.37 12.50 -7.00
CA TRP A 77 -1.96 12.25 -8.30
C TRP A 77 -1.21 13.01 -9.39
N ARG A 78 -0.91 12.37 -10.51
CA ARG A 78 -0.21 12.99 -11.64
C ARG A 78 -0.91 14.25 -12.14
N GLY A 79 -2.23 14.32 -12.07
CA GLY A 79 -3.02 15.49 -12.47
C GLY A 79 -2.97 16.65 -11.49
N ASP A 80 -2.42 16.47 -10.29
CA ASP A 80 -2.23 17.54 -9.30
C ASP A 80 -0.91 18.26 -9.59
N SER A 81 -0.90 19.06 -10.66
CA SER A 81 0.32 19.64 -11.22
C SER A 81 1.03 20.61 -10.27
N ASP A 82 0.27 21.40 -9.51
CA ASP A 82 0.85 22.36 -8.55
C ASP A 82 1.60 21.64 -7.44
N LEU A 83 0.98 20.60 -6.86
CA LEU A 83 1.62 19.82 -5.82
C LEU A 83 2.81 19.05 -6.36
N LEU A 84 2.67 18.42 -7.52
CA LEU A 84 3.74 17.66 -8.14
C LEU A 84 4.96 18.53 -8.41
N SER A 85 4.75 19.73 -8.96
CA SER A 85 5.83 20.69 -9.19
C SER A 85 6.52 21.09 -7.90
N PHE A 86 5.76 21.33 -6.83
CA PHE A 86 6.34 21.67 -5.53
C PHE A 86 7.20 20.51 -4.98
N LEU A 87 6.68 19.30 -5.00
CA LEU A 87 7.40 18.12 -4.49
C LEU A 87 8.68 17.85 -5.31
N GLU A 88 8.62 18.05 -6.63
CA GLU A 88 9.79 17.90 -7.50
C GLU A 88 10.86 18.94 -7.21
N SER A 89 10.50 20.10 -6.66
CA SER A 89 11.46 21.14 -6.27
C SER A 89 12.24 20.79 -5.00
N LEU A 90 11.82 19.78 -4.25
CA LEU A 90 12.47 19.36 -3.00
C LEU A 90 13.51 18.27 -3.31
N PRO A 91 14.82 18.55 -3.12
CA PRO A 91 15.84 17.55 -3.42
C PRO A 91 15.68 16.26 -2.60
N GLY A 92 15.68 15.12 -3.29
CA GLY A 92 15.64 13.81 -2.63
C GLY A 92 14.33 13.46 -1.95
N HIS A 93 13.27 14.24 -2.20
CA HIS A 93 11.97 13.98 -1.58
C HIS A 93 11.39 12.64 -2.04
N LYS A 94 10.86 11.87 -1.08
CA LYS A 94 10.20 10.59 -1.37
C LYS A 94 8.78 10.84 -1.84
N THR A 95 8.61 10.85 -3.15
CA THR A 95 7.33 11.14 -3.82
C THR A 95 6.92 9.93 -4.64
N ILE A 96 5.68 9.51 -4.48
CA ILE A 96 5.07 8.45 -5.29
C ILE A 96 3.97 9.08 -6.14
N VAL A 97 4.18 9.07 -7.46
CA VAL A 97 3.22 9.62 -8.42
C VAL A 97 2.24 8.53 -8.81
N LEU A 98 0.96 8.82 -8.63
CA LEU A 98 -0.13 7.90 -8.93
C LEU A 98 -0.93 8.38 -10.14
N GLU A 99 -1.46 7.45 -10.91
CA GLU A 99 -2.34 7.76 -12.04
C GLU A 99 -3.78 8.08 -11.60
N VAL A 100 -4.07 7.94 -10.31
CA VAL A 100 -5.39 8.18 -9.71
C VAL A 100 -5.26 9.07 -8.48
N VAL A 101 -6.34 9.74 -8.13
CA VAL A 101 -6.43 10.53 -6.90
C VAL A 101 -6.24 9.60 -5.69
N PRO A 102 -5.41 9.96 -4.70
CA PRO A 102 -5.06 9.06 -3.60
C PRO A 102 -6.12 8.99 -2.50
N THR A 103 -7.34 8.62 -2.87
CA THR A 103 -8.39 8.24 -1.92
C THR A 103 -8.09 6.87 -1.34
N ALA A 104 -8.67 6.55 -0.18
CA ALA A 104 -8.53 5.22 0.43
C ALA A 104 -8.98 4.11 -0.55
N GLU A 105 -10.06 4.35 -1.28
CA GLU A 105 -10.60 3.39 -2.26
C GLU A 105 -9.62 3.14 -3.41
N ASN A 106 -9.06 4.20 -3.98
CA ASN A 106 -8.08 4.08 -5.06
C ASN A 106 -6.77 3.46 -4.58
N LEU A 107 -6.32 3.81 -3.36
CA LEU A 107 -5.12 3.20 -2.78
C LEU A 107 -5.32 1.71 -2.54
N ALA A 108 -6.49 1.31 -2.05
CA ALA A 108 -6.81 -0.10 -1.87
C ALA A 108 -6.81 -0.87 -3.20
N ALA A 109 -7.38 -0.29 -4.26
CA ALA A 109 -7.39 -0.88 -5.58
C ALA A 109 -5.98 -1.04 -6.16
N LEU A 110 -5.14 -0.02 -6.03
CA LEU A 110 -3.73 -0.08 -6.45
C LEU A 110 -2.95 -1.13 -5.67
N ALA A 111 -3.14 -1.17 -4.35
CA ALA A 111 -2.50 -2.16 -3.50
C ALA A 111 -2.90 -3.58 -3.90
N PHE A 112 -4.18 -3.80 -4.19
CA PHE A 112 -4.66 -5.09 -4.68
C PHE A 112 -3.95 -5.49 -5.98
N ASP A 113 -3.91 -4.60 -6.96
CA ASP A 113 -3.27 -4.88 -8.24
C ASP A 113 -1.78 -5.21 -8.10
N LEU A 114 -1.08 -4.49 -7.24
CA LEU A 114 0.34 -4.72 -6.99
C LEU A 114 0.59 -6.05 -6.27
N LEU A 115 -0.19 -6.35 -5.25
CA LEU A 115 0.03 -7.51 -4.39
C LEU A 115 -0.56 -8.79 -4.96
N ASP A 116 -1.62 -8.71 -5.75
CA ASP A 116 -2.23 -9.89 -6.37
C ASP A 116 -1.20 -10.69 -7.19
N ARG A 117 -0.35 -9.99 -7.93
CA ARG A 117 0.73 -10.62 -8.71
C ARG A 117 1.80 -11.26 -7.85
N VAL A 118 2.03 -10.70 -6.66
CA VAL A 118 3.08 -11.16 -5.75
C VAL A 118 2.70 -12.47 -5.06
N TYR A 119 1.43 -12.62 -4.72
CA TYR A 119 0.94 -13.79 -3.97
C TYR A 119 0.41 -14.93 -4.83
N ARG A 120 0.33 -14.75 -6.13
CA ARG A 120 -0.17 -15.79 -7.06
C ARG A 120 0.93 -16.74 -7.54
#